data_c695c28c63d0fe428691693ef1acf113
#
_entry.id   c695c28c63d0fe428691693ef1acf113
#
_cell.length_a   1.000
_cell.length_b   1.000
_cell.length_c   1.000
_cell.angle_alpha   90.00
_cell.angle_beta   90.00
_cell.angle_gamma   90.00
#
_symmetry.space_group_name_H-M   'P 1'
#
loop_
_entity.id
_entity.type
_entity.pdbx_description
1 polymer ?
#
loop_
_entity_poly.entity_id
_entity_poly.type
_entity_poly.pdbx_seq_one_letter_code
_entity_poly.pdbx_strand_id
1 'polypeptide(L)'
;MMNLESDEKNLPQKISEDIISFILNEHLQPGDKLPNEAHLAKELNIGRSSLREAMKLLASRNIVTIRQGSGTYVATSPGVIDDPLGFTFISDKNKLVQDLLEVRFLLEPAIAAMSATYADNNDVHKIISLCYEVEELLKHKKDHTQKDIEFHTAIALGSKNLIIPRLVPIINSSIPLFVETTGNVLKTETIETHREIANAIAEHNAIKAQDAMSMHLMYNRRCINSRQK
;
A
#
# COMPACT_ATOMS: atom_id res chain seq x y z
N MET A 1 -37.69 21.92 -3.22
CA MET A 1 -36.53 22.83 -3.02
C MET A 1 -35.59 22.14 -2.06
N MET A 2 -34.55 21.50 -2.61
CA MET A 2 -33.47 20.92 -1.80
C MET A 2 -32.55 22.09 -1.38
N ASN A 3 -32.52 22.39 -0.08
CA ASN A 3 -31.52 23.28 0.47
C ASN A 3 -30.16 22.63 0.26
N LEU A 4 -29.36 23.19 -0.64
CA LEU A 4 -27.92 23.02 -0.66
C LEU A 4 -27.40 23.81 0.56
N GLU A 5 -27.34 23.15 1.72
CA GLU A 5 -26.56 23.66 2.84
C GLU A 5 -25.13 23.89 2.32
N SER A 6 -24.71 25.15 2.36
CA SER A 6 -23.34 25.54 2.10
C SER A 6 -22.45 24.75 3.07
N ASP A 7 -21.58 23.92 2.51
CA ASP A 7 -20.57 23.13 3.22
C ASP A 7 -19.55 24.09 3.85
N GLU A 8 -19.95 24.84 4.88
CA GLU A 8 -19.01 25.64 5.69
C GLU A 8 -18.16 24.65 6.50
N LYS A 9 -16.96 24.38 5.98
CA LYS A 9 -15.96 23.58 6.69
C LYS A 9 -15.83 24.08 8.13
N ASN A 10 -15.94 23.18 9.09
CA ASN A 10 -15.77 23.53 10.49
C ASN A 10 -14.33 23.97 10.79
N LEU A 11 -14.12 24.70 11.87
CA LEU A 11 -12.80 25.27 12.21
C LEU A 11 -11.65 24.24 12.22
N PRO A 12 -11.77 23.03 12.80
CA PRO A 12 -10.74 22.01 12.71
C PRO A 12 -10.41 21.58 11.28
N GLN A 13 -11.37 21.54 10.37
CA GLN A 13 -11.13 21.22 8.96
C GLN A 13 -10.31 22.30 8.25
N LYS A 14 -10.67 23.57 8.44
CA LYS A 14 -9.89 24.71 7.90
C LYS A 14 -8.45 24.68 8.41
N ILE A 15 -8.26 24.50 9.71
CA ILE A 15 -6.92 24.40 10.32
C ILE A 15 -6.15 23.18 9.77
N SER A 16 -6.81 22.04 9.54
CA SER A 16 -6.14 20.88 8.96
C SER A 16 -5.64 21.15 7.54
N GLU A 17 -6.36 21.92 6.75
CA GLU A 17 -5.92 22.37 5.40
C GLU A 17 -4.74 23.32 5.48
N ASP A 18 -4.73 24.25 6.45
CA ASP A 18 -3.60 25.15 6.67
C ASP A 18 -2.33 24.37 7.06
N ILE A 19 -2.47 23.33 7.91
CA ILE A 19 -1.35 22.43 8.26
C ILE A 19 -0.86 21.63 7.05
N ILE A 20 -1.76 21.12 6.20
CA ILE A 20 -1.38 20.45 4.95
C ILE A 20 -0.62 21.43 4.04
N SER A 21 -1.12 22.65 3.91
CA SER A 21 -0.46 23.69 3.13
C SER A 21 0.93 24.02 3.69
N PHE A 22 1.07 24.10 5.02
CA PHE A 22 2.36 24.24 5.69
C PHE A 22 3.33 23.10 5.33
N ILE A 23 2.88 21.85 5.44
CA ILE A 23 3.69 20.67 5.09
C ILE A 23 4.19 20.75 3.65
N LEU A 24 3.32 21.13 2.72
CA LEU A 24 3.66 21.25 1.30
C LEU A 24 4.63 22.41 1.01
N ASN A 25 4.40 23.58 1.62
CA ASN A 25 5.22 24.78 1.43
C ASN A 25 6.62 24.62 2.02
N GLU A 26 6.73 23.97 3.17
CA GLU A 26 8.01 23.64 3.82
C GLU A 26 8.69 22.41 3.20
N HIS A 27 8.10 21.83 2.15
CA HIS A 27 8.61 20.65 1.44
C HIS A 27 8.89 19.45 2.36
N LEU A 28 8.14 19.30 3.47
CA LEU A 28 8.31 18.19 4.40
C LEU A 28 7.96 16.87 3.72
N GLN A 29 8.86 15.91 3.84
CA GLN A 29 8.74 14.59 3.25
C GLN A 29 8.08 13.60 4.23
N PRO A 30 7.54 12.45 3.75
CA PRO A 30 7.08 11.37 4.61
C PRO A 30 8.17 10.97 5.62
N GLY A 31 7.80 10.98 6.91
CA GLY A 31 8.72 10.71 8.03
C GLY A 31 9.35 11.95 8.66
N ASP A 32 9.26 13.12 8.03
CA ASP A 32 9.79 14.36 8.59
C ASP A 32 8.99 14.80 9.81
N LYS A 33 9.67 15.43 10.74
CA LYS A 33 9.09 15.94 11.97
C LYS A 33 8.50 17.32 11.76
N LEU A 34 7.24 17.52 12.16
CA LEU A 34 6.62 18.84 12.20
C LEU A 34 7.18 19.67 13.37
N PRO A 35 7.13 21.00 13.28
CA PRO A 35 7.39 21.88 14.39
C PRO A 35 6.52 21.50 15.61
N ASN A 36 6.99 21.84 16.83
CA ASN A 36 6.20 21.56 18.02
C ASN A 36 4.87 22.34 18.02
N GLU A 37 3.86 21.83 18.72
CA GLU A 37 2.52 22.41 18.76
C GLU A 37 2.49 23.90 19.13
N ALA A 38 3.39 24.35 20.02
CA ALA A 38 3.43 25.74 20.46
C ALA A 38 3.94 26.67 19.33
N HIS A 39 4.94 26.21 18.58
CA HIS A 39 5.48 26.93 17.44
C HIS A 39 4.47 26.98 16.28
N LEU A 40 3.91 25.84 15.93
CA LEU A 40 2.93 25.72 14.84
C LEU A 40 1.65 26.53 15.13
N ALA A 41 1.15 26.52 16.37
CA ALA A 41 0.00 27.32 16.78
C ALA A 41 0.27 28.84 16.65
N LYS A 42 1.49 29.27 17.02
CA LYS A 42 1.91 30.66 16.85
C LYS A 42 2.02 31.06 15.39
N GLU A 43 2.62 30.21 14.58
CA GLU A 43 2.86 30.46 13.14
C GLU A 43 1.54 30.56 12.37
N LEU A 44 0.59 29.65 12.65
CA LEU A 44 -0.74 29.65 12.04
C LEU A 44 -1.71 30.61 12.74
N ASN A 45 -1.27 31.32 13.78
CA ASN A 45 -2.09 32.26 14.57
C ASN A 45 -3.40 31.64 15.10
N ILE A 46 -3.32 30.43 15.68
CA ILE A 46 -4.47 29.66 16.18
C ILE A 46 -4.27 29.21 17.63
N GLY A 47 -5.38 28.91 18.32
CA GLY A 47 -5.36 28.35 19.68
C GLY A 47 -4.82 26.91 19.71
N ARG A 48 -4.09 26.55 20.78
CA ARG A 48 -3.52 25.19 20.96
C ARG A 48 -4.59 24.10 20.96
N SER A 49 -5.77 24.36 21.52
CA SER A 49 -6.88 23.40 21.55
C SER A 49 -7.39 23.12 20.13
N SER A 50 -7.58 24.16 19.32
CA SER A 50 -8.02 24.03 17.92
C SER A 50 -6.97 23.33 17.06
N LEU A 51 -5.66 23.62 17.29
CA LEU A 51 -4.58 22.91 16.64
C LEU A 51 -4.62 21.41 16.96
N ARG A 52 -4.82 21.04 18.24
CA ARG A 52 -4.88 19.62 18.63
C ARG A 52 -6.04 18.87 17.99
N GLU A 53 -7.20 19.49 17.88
CA GLU A 53 -8.34 18.87 17.19
C GLU A 53 -8.05 18.69 15.68
N ALA A 54 -7.44 19.68 15.03
CA ALA A 54 -6.99 19.54 13.65
C ALA A 54 -5.91 18.44 13.49
N MET A 55 -4.96 18.36 14.42
CA MET A 55 -3.93 17.29 14.43
C MET A 55 -4.54 15.90 14.59
N LYS A 56 -5.54 15.74 15.45
CA LYS A 56 -6.29 14.47 15.58
C LYS A 56 -7.00 14.12 14.27
N LEU A 57 -7.61 15.11 13.61
CA LEU A 57 -8.25 14.92 12.30
C LEU A 57 -7.23 14.50 11.23
N LEU A 58 -6.06 15.12 11.20
CA LEU A 58 -4.98 14.73 10.28
C LEU A 58 -4.43 13.34 10.60
N ALA A 59 -4.31 12.99 11.88
CA ALA A 59 -3.88 11.65 12.30
C ALA A 59 -4.90 10.58 11.91
N SER A 60 -6.21 10.83 12.09
CA SER A 60 -7.27 9.89 11.67
C SER A 60 -7.31 9.68 10.15
N ARG A 61 -6.83 10.65 9.37
CA ARG A 61 -6.68 10.58 7.91
C ARG A 61 -5.32 10.06 7.47
N ASN A 62 -4.49 9.60 8.42
CA ASN A 62 -3.12 9.17 8.18
C ASN A 62 -2.27 10.19 7.41
N ILE A 63 -2.48 11.49 7.64
CA ILE A 63 -1.63 12.55 7.06
C ILE A 63 -0.44 12.81 7.97
N VAL A 64 -0.65 12.71 9.29
CA VAL A 64 0.41 12.81 10.29
C VAL A 64 0.37 11.65 11.26
N THR A 65 1.50 11.35 11.90
CA THR A 65 1.64 10.37 12.99
C THR A 65 2.06 11.07 14.26
N ILE A 66 1.24 10.98 15.32
CA ILE A 66 1.55 11.55 16.63
C ILE A 66 2.27 10.49 17.45
N ARG A 67 3.53 10.77 17.83
CA ARG A 67 4.35 9.89 18.69
C ARG A 67 4.47 10.52 20.06
N GLN A 68 3.86 9.89 21.07
CA GLN A 68 3.84 10.40 22.44
C GLN A 68 5.27 10.69 22.94
N GLY A 69 5.48 11.89 23.49
CA GLY A 69 6.80 12.32 23.97
C GLY A 69 7.84 12.64 22.89
N SER A 70 7.61 12.28 21.63
CA SER A 70 8.55 12.49 20.53
C SER A 70 8.13 13.63 19.59
N GLY A 71 6.81 13.82 19.38
CA GLY A 71 6.26 14.86 18.52
C GLY A 71 5.36 14.30 17.40
N THR A 72 5.06 15.16 16.43
CA THR A 72 4.25 14.83 15.26
C THR A 72 5.12 14.76 14.01
N TYR A 73 4.85 13.81 13.16
CA TYR A 73 5.61 13.51 11.94
C TYR A 73 4.66 13.42 10.75
N VAL A 74 5.10 13.76 9.55
CA VAL A 74 4.39 13.42 8.33
C VAL A 74 4.30 11.89 8.24
N ALA A 75 3.12 11.35 7.97
CA ALA A 75 2.94 9.90 7.87
C ALA A 75 3.80 9.33 6.73
N THR A 76 4.22 8.07 6.85
CA THR A 76 5.03 7.38 5.83
C THR A 76 4.26 7.17 4.52
N SER A 77 2.94 7.02 4.61
CA SER A 77 2.03 6.91 3.47
C SER A 77 0.84 7.85 3.68
N PRO A 78 1.01 9.19 3.50
CA PRO A 78 -0.02 10.15 3.83
C PRO A 78 -1.32 9.88 3.06
N GLY A 79 -2.44 9.88 3.78
CA GLY A 79 -3.78 9.68 3.21
C GLY A 79 -4.19 8.22 3.00
N VAL A 80 -3.31 7.25 3.20
CA VAL A 80 -3.64 5.81 3.18
C VAL A 80 -3.97 5.36 4.61
N ILE A 81 -5.25 5.16 4.90
CA ILE A 81 -5.73 4.69 6.21
C ILE A 81 -5.76 3.15 6.25
N ASP A 82 -5.77 2.58 7.45
CA ASP A 82 -6.01 1.15 7.63
C ASP A 82 -7.45 0.80 7.20
N ASP A 83 -7.59 -0.32 6.46
CA ASP A 83 -8.88 -0.83 5.97
C ASP A 83 -9.77 0.24 5.28
N PRO A 84 -9.29 0.94 4.24
CA PRO A 84 -10.01 2.04 3.60
C PRO A 84 -11.26 1.60 2.84
N LEU A 85 -11.40 0.31 2.54
CA LEU A 85 -12.54 -0.30 1.86
C LEU A 85 -13.47 -1.08 2.81
N GLY A 86 -13.20 -1.09 4.11
CA GLY A 86 -14.04 -1.73 5.11
C GLY A 86 -14.08 -3.26 5.03
N PHE A 87 -13.01 -3.91 4.59
CA PHE A 87 -12.92 -5.37 4.49
C PHE A 87 -13.17 -6.08 5.81
N THR A 88 -12.89 -5.40 6.94
CA THR A 88 -13.19 -5.90 8.29
C THR A 88 -14.67 -6.24 8.46
N PHE A 89 -15.57 -5.48 7.84
CA PHE A 89 -17.02 -5.63 7.97
C PHE A 89 -17.62 -6.63 6.98
N ILE A 90 -16.83 -7.18 6.04
CA ILE A 90 -17.31 -8.21 5.13
C ILE A 90 -17.27 -9.55 5.84
N SER A 91 -18.46 -10.15 6.09
CA SER A 91 -18.59 -11.41 6.82
C SER A 91 -18.14 -12.62 6.01
N ASP A 92 -18.44 -12.64 4.71
CA ASP A 92 -18.03 -13.74 3.82
C ASP A 92 -16.57 -13.55 3.35
N LYS A 93 -15.64 -14.09 4.15
CA LYS A 93 -14.20 -14.01 3.86
C LYS A 93 -13.81 -14.81 2.62
N ASN A 94 -14.51 -15.92 2.32
CA ASN A 94 -14.23 -16.72 1.13
C ASN A 94 -14.59 -15.95 -0.14
N LYS A 95 -15.75 -15.31 -0.16
CA LYS A 95 -16.16 -14.44 -1.28
C LYS A 95 -15.21 -13.25 -1.43
N LEU A 96 -14.85 -12.61 -0.31
CA LEU A 96 -13.88 -11.51 -0.31
C LEU A 96 -12.54 -11.91 -0.96
N VAL A 97 -12.00 -13.08 -0.59
CA VAL A 97 -10.73 -13.59 -1.17
C VAL A 97 -10.86 -13.79 -2.68
N GLN A 98 -11.99 -14.34 -3.16
CA GLN A 98 -12.23 -14.53 -4.60
C GLN A 98 -12.30 -13.18 -5.34
N ASP A 99 -13.10 -12.24 -4.82
CA ASP A 99 -13.29 -10.93 -5.44
C ASP A 99 -11.99 -10.11 -5.48
N LEU A 100 -11.20 -10.18 -4.39
CA LEU A 100 -9.87 -9.55 -4.36
C LEU A 100 -8.92 -10.18 -5.38
N LEU A 101 -8.97 -11.50 -5.57
CA LEU A 101 -8.16 -12.16 -6.59
C LEU A 101 -8.56 -11.71 -8.01
N GLU A 102 -9.84 -11.51 -8.27
CA GLU A 102 -10.31 -10.95 -9.54
C GLU A 102 -9.75 -9.54 -9.78
N VAL A 103 -9.77 -8.68 -8.73
CA VAL A 103 -9.18 -7.34 -8.81
C VAL A 103 -7.66 -7.41 -9.06
N ARG A 104 -6.94 -8.33 -8.40
CA ARG A 104 -5.53 -8.57 -8.65
C ARG A 104 -5.26 -8.96 -10.11
N PHE A 105 -6.07 -9.85 -10.69
CA PHE A 105 -5.96 -10.23 -12.10
C PHE A 105 -6.16 -9.05 -13.07
N LEU A 106 -7.02 -8.10 -12.72
CA LEU A 106 -7.24 -6.90 -13.54
C LEU A 106 -6.05 -5.93 -13.49
N LEU A 107 -5.35 -5.86 -12.38
CA LEU A 107 -4.36 -4.80 -12.13
C LEU A 107 -2.91 -5.27 -12.19
N GLU A 108 -2.57 -6.35 -11.47
CA GLU A 108 -1.16 -6.70 -11.23
C GLU A 108 -0.39 -7.12 -12.50
N PRO A 109 -0.97 -7.85 -13.47
CA PRO A 109 -0.24 -8.14 -14.73
C PRO A 109 0.14 -6.87 -15.50
N ALA A 110 -0.76 -5.90 -15.58
CA ALA A 110 -0.47 -4.62 -16.22
C ALA A 110 0.57 -3.81 -15.44
N ILE A 111 0.50 -3.85 -14.11
CA ILE A 111 1.49 -3.20 -13.23
C ILE A 111 2.88 -3.83 -13.43
N ALA A 112 2.99 -5.15 -13.53
CA ALA A 112 4.24 -5.84 -13.79
C ALA A 112 4.85 -5.45 -15.16
N ALA A 113 4.01 -5.33 -16.20
CA ALA A 113 4.43 -4.85 -17.51
C ALA A 113 4.94 -3.40 -17.47
N MET A 114 4.24 -2.52 -16.74
CA MET A 114 4.69 -1.15 -16.52
C MET A 114 6.01 -1.11 -15.75
N SER A 115 6.16 -1.92 -14.70
CA SER A 115 7.41 -2.03 -13.95
C SER A 115 8.56 -2.47 -14.86
N ALA A 116 8.37 -3.49 -15.71
CA ALA A 116 9.37 -3.89 -16.68
C ALA A 116 9.75 -2.76 -17.65
N THR A 117 8.80 -1.87 -17.98
CA THR A 117 9.05 -0.76 -18.90
C THR A 117 9.78 0.40 -18.24
N TYR A 118 9.48 0.73 -16.97
CA TYR A 118 9.88 2.00 -16.36
C TYR A 118 10.80 1.86 -15.13
N ALA A 119 10.98 0.66 -14.57
CA ALA A 119 11.84 0.45 -13.40
C ALA A 119 13.28 0.84 -13.71
N ASP A 120 13.89 1.59 -12.81
CA ASP A 120 15.32 1.87 -12.85
C ASP A 120 16.13 0.75 -12.17
N ASN A 121 17.46 0.84 -12.24
CA ASN A 121 18.35 -0.16 -11.66
C ASN A 121 18.14 -0.37 -10.15
N ASN A 122 17.77 0.68 -9.39
CA ASN A 122 17.53 0.56 -7.95
C ASN A 122 16.24 -0.21 -7.68
N ASP A 123 15.17 0.05 -8.47
CA ASP A 123 13.91 -0.70 -8.39
C ASP A 123 14.15 -2.18 -8.71
N VAL A 124 14.86 -2.46 -9.81
CA VAL A 124 15.19 -3.83 -10.22
C VAL A 124 15.97 -4.56 -9.13
N HIS A 125 17.01 -3.94 -8.56
CA HIS A 125 17.76 -4.53 -7.46
C HIS A 125 16.86 -4.82 -6.24
N LYS A 126 15.96 -3.88 -5.90
CA LYS A 126 15.03 -4.07 -4.78
C LYS A 126 14.05 -5.22 -5.03
N ILE A 127 13.47 -5.32 -6.23
CA ILE A 127 12.56 -6.39 -6.63
C ILE A 127 13.26 -7.75 -6.57
N ILE A 128 14.47 -7.85 -7.13
CA ILE A 128 15.27 -9.09 -7.09
C ILE A 128 15.60 -9.47 -5.64
N SER A 129 16.05 -8.52 -4.80
CA SER A 129 16.36 -8.79 -3.39
C SER A 129 15.13 -9.35 -2.65
N LEU A 130 13.96 -8.73 -2.81
CA LEU A 130 12.74 -9.18 -2.17
C LEU A 130 12.27 -10.56 -2.68
N CYS A 131 12.43 -10.83 -3.97
CA CYS A 131 12.18 -12.15 -4.54
C CYS A 131 13.01 -13.23 -3.82
N TYR A 132 14.32 -13.00 -3.63
CA TYR A 132 15.19 -13.92 -2.89
C TYR A 132 14.82 -14.05 -1.41
N GLU A 133 14.42 -12.94 -0.75
CA GLU A 133 13.98 -12.98 0.65
C GLU A 133 12.73 -13.84 0.83
N VAL A 134 11.74 -13.70 -0.05
CA VAL A 134 10.53 -14.56 -0.06
C VAL A 134 10.90 -16.02 -0.28
N GLU A 135 11.75 -16.30 -1.27
CA GLU A 135 12.22 -17.65 -1.56
C GLU A 135 12.90 -18.31 -0.37
N GLU A 136 13.82 -17.60 0.30
CA GLU A 136 14.55 -18.13 1.47
C GLU A 136 13.60 -18.40 2.65
N LEU A 137 12.62 -17.52 2.90
CA LEU A 137 11.61 -17.76 3.92
C LEU A 137 10.77 -19.00 3.61
N LEU A 138 10.32 -19.14 2.36
CA LEU A 138 9.58 -20.33 1.89
C LEU A 138 10.39 -21.62 2.01
N LYS A 139 11.68 -21.62 1.62
CA LYS A 139 12.57 -22.78 1.73
C LYS A 139 12.69 -23.26 3.18
N HIS A 140 12.79 -22.31 4.12
CA HIS A 140 12.94 -22.59 5.54
C HIS A 140 11.61 -22.74 6.28
N LYS A 141 10.46 -22.78 5.57
CA LYS A 141 9.11 -22.89 6.13
C LYS A 141 8.78 -21.77 7.16
N LYS A 142 9.33 -20.58 6.95
CA LYS A 142 9.05 -19.38 7.75
C LYS A 142 7.93 -18.58 7.12
N ASP A 143 7.30 -17.71 7.92
CA ASP A 143 6.30 -16.77 7.41
C ASP A 143 6.96 -15.80 6.43
N HIS A 144 6.44 -15.76 5.21
CA HIS A 144 6.90 -14.92 4.11
C HIS A 144 5.93 -13.78 3.78
N THR A 145 4.78 -13.75 4.44
CA THR A 145 3.65 -12.85 4.12
C THR A 145 4.07 -11.40 3.96
N GLN A 146 4.85 -10.88 4.94
CA GLN A 146 5.29 -9.49 4.89
C GLN A 146 6.24 -9.22 3.72
N LYS A 147 7.14 -10.16 3.40
CA LYS A 147 8.07 -10.02 2.28
C LYS A 147 7.39 -10.16 0.93
N ASP A 148 6.35 -10.95 0.86
CA ASP A 148 5.48 -11.07 -0.31
C ASP A 148 4.76 -9.75 -0.61
N ILE A 149 4.18 -9.12 0.43
CA ILE A 149 3.59 -7.77 0.33
C ILE A 149 4.64 -6.74 -0.15
N GLU A 150 5.85 -6.77 0.41
CA GLU A 150 6.93 -5.87 0.02
C GLU A 150 7.35 -6.09 -1.44
N PHE A 151 7.39 -7.34 -1.93
CA PHE A 151 7.72 -7.69 -3.31
C PHE A 151 6.70 -7.11 -4.30
N HIS A 152 5.40 -7.36 -4.09
CA HIS A 152 4.34 -6.79 -4.93
C HIS A 152 4.30 -5.25 -4.87
N THR A 153 4.58 -4.69 -3.70
CA THR A 153 4.69 -3.22 -3.54
C THR A 153 5.88 -2.65 -4.31
N ALA A 154 7.04 -3.34 -4.30
CA ALA A 154 8.21 -2.92 -5.06
C ALA A 154 7.95 -2.94 -6.57
N ILE A 155 7.23 -3.94 -7.07
CA ILE A 155 6.79 -3.99 -8.48
C ILE A 155 5.91 -2.79 -8.81
N ALA A 156 4.98 -2.45 -7.91
CA ALA A 156 4.11 -1.28 -8.10
C ALA A 156 4.89 0.05 -8.12
N LEU A 157 5.89 0.20 -7.26
CA LEU A 157 6.79 1.36 -7.25
C LEU A 157 7.61 1.45 -8.54
N GLY A 158 8.11 0.32 -9.03
CA GLY A 158 8.84 0.22 -10.30
C GLY A 158 8.03 0.65 -11.52
N SER A 159 6.69 0.65 -11.44
CA SER A 159 5.84 1.17 -12.51
C SER A 159 6.01 2.67 -12.77
N LYS A 160 6.65 3.41 -11.83
CA LYS A 160 6.82 4.87 -11.80
C LYS A 160 5.50 5.66 -11.94
N ASN A 161 4.37 5.00 -11.73
CA ASN A 161 3.06 5.63 -11.69
C ASN A 161 2.80 6.22 -10.28
N LEU A 162 2.26 7.43 -10.20
CA LEU A 162 2.03 8.10 -8.91
C LEU A 162 0.86 7.51 -8.11
N ILE A 163 -0.07 6.83 -8.77
CA ILE A 163 -1.32 6.34 -8.16
C ILE A 163 -1.21 4.84 -7.81
N ILE A 164 -0.62 4.03 -8.68
CA ILE A 164 -0.51 2.58 -8.49
C ILE A 164 0.08 2.20 -7.12
N PRO A 165 1.20 2.79 -6.65
CA PRO A 165 1.75 2.46 -5.33
C PRO A 165 0.84 2.82 -4.15
N ARG A 166 -0.18 3.66 -4.37
CA ARG A 166 -1.19 4.04 -3.36
C ARG A 166 -2.39 3.07 -3.34
N LEU A 167 -2.68 2.41 -4.47
CA LEU A 167 -3.73 1.41 -4.60
C LEU A 167 -3.27 0.02 -4.16
N VAL A 168 -2.05 -0.36 -4.48
CA VAL A 168 -1.52 -1.70 -4.24
C VAL A 168 -1.50 -2.09 -2.76
N PRO A 169 -1.17 -1.24 -1.77
CA PRO A 169 -1.28 -1.59 -0.35
C PRO A 169 -2.69 -2.03 0.06
N ILE A 170 -3.73 -1.41 -0.54
CA ILE A 170 -5.13 -1.77 -0.28
C ILE A 170 -5.43 -3.18 -0.79
N ILE A 171 -4.93 -3.51 -1.99
CA ILE A 171 -5.09 -4.84 -2.59
C ILE A 171 -4.25 -5.87 -1.83
N ASN A 172 -3.03 -5.51 -1.48
CA ASN A 172 -2.09 -6.38 -0.77
C ASN A 172 -2.49 -6.67 0.68
N SER A 173 -3.41 -5.88 1.28
CA SER A 173 -4.01 -6.22 2.58
C SER A 173 -4.75 -7.58 2.53
N SER A 174 -5.07 -8.07 1.34
CA SER A 174 -5.64 -9.41 1.13
C SER A 174 -4.59 -10.53 1.16
N ILE A 175 -3.30 -10.26 0.99
CA ILE A 175 -2.26 -11.31 0.94
C ILE A 175 -2.26 -12.21 2.19
N PRO A 176 -2.38 -11.69 3.43
CA PRO A 176 -2.51 -12.53 4.61
C PRO A 176 -3.68 -13.53 4.52
N LEU A 177 -4.84 -13.09 3.98
CA LEU A 177 -5.98 -13.95 3.77
C LEU A 177 -5.70 -15.04 2.72
N PHE A 178 -4.93 -14.73 1.66
CA PHE A 178 -4.51 -15.73 0.67
C PHE A 178 -3.53 -16.73 1.28
N VAL A 179 -2.52 -16.31 2.03
CA VAL A 179 -1.54 -17.18 2.68
C VAL A 179 -2.24 -18.13 3.66
N GLU A 180 -3.18 -17.61 4.47
CA GLU A 180 -3.99 -18.40 5.39
C GLU A 180 -4.86 -19.41 4.62
N THR A 181 -5.56 -18.95 3.57
CA THR A 181 -6.46 -19.79 2.76
C THR A 181 -5.68 -20.87 1.98
N THR A 182 -4.51 -20.55 1.44
CA THR A 182 -3.69 -21.50 0.67
C THR A 182 -2.82 -22.40 1.55
N GLY A 183 -2.58 -22.04 2.83
CA GLY A 183 -1.83 -22.86 3.79
C GLY A 183 -0.42 -23.21 3.32
N ASN A 184 0.26 -22.34 2.60
CA ASN A 184 1.62 -22.52 2.07
C ASN A 184 1.79 -23.73 1.09
N VAL A 185 0.71 -24.21 0.45
CA VAL A 185 0.78 -25.35 -0.49
C VAL A 185 1.47 -24.94 -1.80
N LEU A 186 1.40 -23.66 -2.18
CA LEU A 186 1.95 -23.13 -3.44
C LEU A 186 3.43 -22.72 -3.35
N LYS A 187 4.20 -23.32 -2.45
CA LYS A 187 5.60 -22.96 -2.22
C LYS A 187 6.44 -22.96 -3.49
N THR A 188 6.39 -24.04 -4.26
CA THR A 188 7.19 -24.21 -5.48
C THR A 188 6.75 -23.24 -6.55
N GLU A 189 5.46 -23.17 -6.79
CA GLU A 189 4.84 -22.29 -7.80
C GLU A 189 5.10 -20.80 -7.48
N THR A 190 5.05 -20.43 -6.22
CA THR A 190 5.36 -19.05 -5.80
C THR A 190 6.82 -18.69 -6.07
N ILE A 191 7.77 -19.59 -5.71
CA ILE A 191 9.21 -19.37 -5.96
C ILE A 191 9.48 -19.24 -7.47
N GLU A 192 8.93 -20.14 -8.27
CA GLU A 192 9.14 -20.14 -9.72
C GLU A 192 8.58 -18.88 -10.36
N THR A 193 7.31 -18.56 -10.09
CA THR A 193 6.66 -17.41 -10.70
C THR A 193 7.22 -16.07 -10.23
N HIS A 194 7.61 -15.92 -8.96
CA HIS A 194 8.28 -14.71 -8.49
C HIS A 194 9.63 -14.50 -9.18
N ARG A 195 10.41 -15.56 -9.40
CA ARG A 195 11.67 -15.49 -10.17
C ARG A 195 11.40 -15.06 -11.62
N GLU A 196 10.39 -15.64 -12.28
CA GLU A 196 10.02 -15.28 -13.63
C GLU A 196 9.61 -13.82 -13.74
N ILE A 197 8.81 -13.31 -12.79
CA ILE A 197 8.41 -11.89 -12.73
C ILE A 197 9.65 -11.00 -12.54
N ALA A 198 10.48 -11.28 -11.55
CA ALA A 198 11.66 -10.49 -11.23
C ALA A 198 12.67 -10.46 -12.40
N ASN A 199 12.91 -11.61 -13.04
CA ASN A 199 13.78 -11.70 -14.20
C ASN A 199 13.22 -10.95 -15.40
N ALA A 200 11.93 -11.08 -15.69
CA ALA A 200 11.28 -10.37 -16.80
C ALA A 200 11.35 -8.84 -16.62
N ILE A 201 11.20 -8.36 -15.37
CA ILE A 201 11.37 -6.93 -15.05
C ILE A 201 12.84 -6.52 -15.24
N ALA A 202 13.80 -7.31 -14.79
CA ALA A 202 15.22 -7.05 -14.96
C ALA A 202 15.67 -7.08 -16.44
N GLU A 203 15.02 -7.90 -17.26
CA GLU A 203 15.21 -7.94 -18.71
C GLU A 203 14.48 -6.82 -19.45
N HIS A 204 13.74 -5.95 -18.75
CA HIS A 204 12.87 -4.93 -19.33
C HIS A 204 11.86 -5.51 -20.35
N ASN A 205 11.38 -6.73 -20.10
CA ASN A 205 10.45 -7.43 -20.98
C ASN A 205 9.02 -7.37 -20.43
N ALA A 206 8.27 -6.36 -20.88
CA ALA A 206 6.91 -6.09 -20.41
C ALA A 206 5.94 -7.26 -20.64
N ILE A 207 6.04 -7.94 -21.79
CA ILE A 207 5.16 -9.07 -22.14
C ILE A 207 5.43 -10.24 -21.21
N LYS A 208 6.71 -10.63 -21.04
CA LYS A 208 7.06 -11.72 -20.12
C LYS A 208 6.65 -11.40 -18.66
N ALA A 209 6.82 -10.15 -18.21
CA ALA A 209 6.44 -9.73 -16.88
C ALA A 209 4.92 -9.85 -16.64
N GLN A 210 4.12 -9.45 -17.64
CA GLN A 210 2.67 -9.58 -17.61
C GLN A 210 2.24 -11.06 -17.55
N ASP A 211 2.83 -11.89 -18.39
CA ASP A 211 2.51 -13.32 -18.47
C ASP A 211 2.90 -14.05 -17.18
N ALA A 212 4.10 -13.79 -16.63
CA ALA A 212 4.56 -14.37 -15.39
C ALA A 212 3.67 -13.98 -14.19
N MET A 213 3.25 -12.71 -14.09
CA MET A 213 2.32 -12.26 -13.06
C MET A 213 0.94 -12.91 -13.23
N SER A 214 0.45 -13.03 -14.45
CA SER A 214 -0.81 -13.72 -14.74
C SER A 214 -0.75 -15.20 -14.32
N MET A 215 0.37 -15.87 -14.59
CA MET A 215 0.59 -17.25 -14.17
C MET A 215 0.63 -17.40 -12.66
N HIS A 216 1.34 -16.50 -11.95
CA HIS A 216 1.36 -16.43 -10.49
C HIS A 216 -0.06 -16.38 -9.90
N LEU A 217 -0.88 -15.47 -10.38
CA LEU A 217 -2.27 -15.32 -9.93
C LEU A 217 -3.15 -16.51 -10.31
N MET A 218 -2.87 -17.17 -11.44
CA MET A 218 -3.59 -18.38 -11.87
C MET A 218 -3.36 -19.55 -10.92
N TYR A 219 -2.14 -19.75 -10.41
CA TYR A 219 -1.86 -20.75 -9.39
C TYR A 219 -2.64 -20.47 -8.10
N ASN A 220 -2.66 -19.22 -7.65
CA ASN A 220 -3.44 -18.79 -6.51
C ASN A 220 -4.93 -19.11 -6.68
N ARG A 221 -5.52 -18.78 -7.84
CA ARG A 221 -6.93 -19.07 -8.15
C ARG A 221 -7.24 -20.56 -8.14
N ARG A 222 -6.38 -21.38 -8.75
CA ARG A 222 -6.57 -22.85 -8.75
C ARG A 222 -6.55 -23.43 -7.35
N CYS A 223 -5.63 -22.98 -6.51
CA CYS A 223 -5.52 -23.43 -5.12
C CYS A 223 -6.78 -23.10 -4.31
N ILE A 224 -7.27 -21.86 -4.40
CA ILE A 224 -8.48 -21.43 -3.70
C ILE A 224 -9.69 -22.25 -4.14
N ASN A 225 -9.90 -22.40 -5.45
CA ASN A 225 -11.04 -23.16 -6.00
C ASN A 225 -11.01 -24.67 -5.63
N SER A 226 -9.83 -25.24 -5.44
CA SER A 226 -9.68 -26.66 -5.05
C SER A 226 -10.05 -26.92 -3.60
N ARG A 227 -10.00 -25.92 -2.72
CA ARG A 227 -10.30 -26.03 -1.28
C ARG A 227 -11.76 -25.74 -0.91
N GLN A 228 -12.54 -25.21 -1.85
CA GLN A 228 -13.97 -24.91 -1.65
C GLN A 228 -14.89 -26.05 -2.12
N LYS A 229 -14.30 -27.11 -2.67
CA LYS A 229 -14.99 -28.37 -3.01
C LYS A 229 -14.83 -29.40 -1.89
#